data_7f8b20c96fee701bedc51f5c5e8a4ffe
#
_entry.id   7f8b20c96fee701bedc51f5c5e8a4ffe
#
_cell.length_a   1.000
_cell.length_b   1.000
_cell.length_c   1.000
_cell.angle_alpha   90.00
_cell.angle_beta   90.00
_cell.angle_gamma   90.00
#
_symmetry.space_group_name_H-M   'P 1'
#
loop_
_entity.id
_entity.type
_entity.pdbx_description
1 polymer ?
#
loop_
_entity_poly.entity_id
_entity_poly.type
_entity_poly.pdbx_seq_one_letter_code
_entity_poly.pdbx_strand_id
1 'polypeptide(L)'
;VANNLVYPEIAKENGVSGRVMLQFTVNPNGKISDVKVLRGVDASLDKEAVRVVSSSPKWEPGRQRDRAVKVTYTFPVIFQLR
;
A
#
# COMPACT_ATOMS: atom_id res chain seq x y z
N VAL A 1 1.21 -5.37 -6.98
CA VAL A 1 0.51 -4.23 -6.39
C VAL A 1 0.25 -3.16 -7.42
N ALA A 2 1.25 -2.81 -8.23
CA ALA A 2 1.11 -1.75 -9.22
C ALA A 2 0.03 -2.04 -10.28
N ASN A 3 -0.26 -3.29 -10.54
CA ASN A 3 -1.21 -3.69 -11.59
C ASN A 3 -2.65 -3.32 -11.26
N ASN A 4 -2.96 -3.12 -9.98
CA ASN A 4 -4.32 -2.83 -9.53
C ASN A 4 -4.50 -1.37 -9.13
N LEU A 5 -3.48 -0.54 -9.34
CA LEU A 5 -3.52 0.86 -8.95
C LEU A 5 -4.34 1.67 -9.94
N VAL A 6 -5.38 2.31 -9.44
CA VAL A 6 -6.23 3.21 -10.24
C VAL A 6 -5.99 4.63 -9.77
N TYR A 7 -5.61 5.51 -10.69
CA TYR A 7 -5.41 6.91 -10.36
C TYR A 7 -6.77 7.57 -10.13
N PRO A 8 -7.05 8.12 -8.94
CA PRO A 8 -8.34 8.75 -8.68
C PRO A 8 -8.62 9.88 -9.66
N GLU A 9 -9.84 9.92 -10.18
CA GLU A 9 -10.24 10.90 -11.17
C GLU A 9 -10.07 12.34 -10.68
N ILE A 10 -10.48 12.58 -9.43
CA ILE A 10 -10.39 13.93 -8.86
C ILE A 10 -8.94 14.39 -8.70
N ALA A 11 -8.04 13.49 -8.31
CA ALA A 11 -6.62 13.81 -8.19
C ALA A 11 -6.00 14.06 -9.56
N LYS A 12 -6.41 13.29 -10.56
CA LYS A 12 -5.95 13.43 -11.93
C LYS A 12 -6.38 14.78 -12.50
N GLU A 13 -7.61 15.18 -12.28
CA GLU A 13 -8.14 16.47 -12.75
C GLU A 13 -7.41 17.64 -12.10
N ASN A 14 -7.05 17.51 -10.84
CA ASN A 14 -6.36 18.56 -10.08
C ASN A 14 -4.85 18.52 -10.24
N GLY A 15 -4.33 17.58 -11.03
CA GLY A 15 -2.89 17.46 -11.24
C GLY A 15 -2.11 17.05 -10.00
N VAL A 16 -2.74 16.32 -9.10
CA VAL A 16 -2.10 15.88 -7.84
C VAL A 16 -1.27 14.63 -8.07
N SER A 17 -0.01 14.68 -7.69
CA SER A 17 0.90 13.53 -7.77
C SER A 17 1.76 13.50 -6.53
N GLY A 18 2.43 12.38 -6.28
CA GLY A 18 3.31 12.24 -5.14
C GLY A 18 3.43 10.82 -4.66
N ARG A 19 4.06 10.67 -3.51
CA ARG A 19 4.34 9.39 -2.90
C ARG A 19 3.56 9.24 -1.60
N VAL A 20 2.75 8.19 -1.50
CA VAL A 20 2.04 7.85 -0.27
C VAL A 20 2.84 6.76 0.44
N MET A 21 3.27 7.04 1.67
CA MET A 21 4.00 6.06 2.47
C MET A 21 3.01 5.30 3.36
N LEU A 22 2.93 4.00 3.15
CA LEU A 22 2.07 3.12 3.93
C LEU A 22 2.89 2.24 4.85
N GLN A 23 2.30 1.88 5.97
CA GLN A 23 2.83 0.85 6.84
C GLN A 23 1.77 -0.22 7.01
N PHE A 24 2.16 -1.47 6.89
CA PHE A 24 1.23 -2.57 7.07
C PHE A 24 1.97 -3.77 7.62
N THR A 25 1.21 -4.71 8.17
CA THR A 25 1.74 -5.94 8.74
C THR A 25 1.37 -7.12 7.85
N VAL A 26 2.37 -7.93 7.52
CA VAL A 26 2.15 -9.21 6.83
C VAL A 26 2.18 -10.29 7.90
N ASN A 27 1.06 -10.98 8.07
CA ASN A 27 0.92 -12.03 9.06
C ASN A 27 1.51 -13.36 8.57
N PRO A 28 1.77 -14.33 9.46
CA PRO A 28 2.35 -15.60 9.04
C PRO A 28 1.56 -16.34 7.96
N ASN A 29 0.26 -16.10 7.86
CA ASN A 29 -0.58 -16.69 6.82
C ASN A 29 -0.58 -15.91 5.50
N GLY A 30 0.23 -14.84 5.41
CA GLY A 30 0.32 -13.99 4.23
C GLY A 30 -0.74 -12.91 4.14
N LYS A 31 -1.65 -12.82 5.10
CA LYS A 31 -2.68 -11.78 5.10
C LYS A 31 -2.13 -10.47 5.64
N ILE A 32 -2.68 -9.38 5.13
CA ILE A 32 -2.28 -8.03 5.54
C ILE A 32 -3.23 -7.49 6.58
N SER A 33 -2.66 -6.82 7.59
CA SER A 33 -3.41 -6.15 8.64
C SER A 33 -2.73 -4.86 9.03
N ASP A 34 -3.40 -4.05 9.86
CA ASP A 34 -2.85 -2.82 10.43
C ASP A 34 -2.31 -1.86 9.38
N VAL A 35 -3.04 -1.73 8.27
CA VAL A 35 -2.67 -0.80 7.19
C VAL A 35 -2.90 0.63 7.66
N LYS A 36 -1.88 1.47 7.56
CA LYS A 36 -2.01 2.89 7.91
C LYS A 36 -1.12 3.74 7.02
N VAL A 37 -1.54 4.99 6.84
CA VAL A 37 -0.79 5.98 6.07
C VAL A 37 0.17 6.68 7.01
N LEU A 38 1.47 6.52 6.77
CA LEU A 38 2.50 7.22 7.54
C LEU A 38 2.69 8.64 7.04
N ARG A 39 2.64 8.82 5.72
CA ARG A 39 2.75 10.12 5.08
C ARG A 39 1.88 10.14 3.84
N GLY A 40 0.91 11.03 3.84
CA GLY A 40 -0.01 11.18 2.73
C GLY A 40 0.32 12.37 1.84
N VAL A 41 -0.35 12.44 0.70
CA VAL A 41 -0.25 13.53 -0.26
C VAL A 41 -1.59 14.23 -0.36
N ASP A 42 -2.64 13.46 -0.60
CA ASP A 42 -3.99 13.93 -0.80
C ASP A 42 -4.95 12.81 -0.39
N ALA A 43 -6.11 13.17 0.14
CA ALA A 43 -7.06 12.17 0.65
C ALA A 43 -7.43 11.13 -0.40
N SER A 44 -7.64 11.54 -1.65
CA SER A 44 -8.01 10.61 -2.72
C SER A 44 -6.89 9.63 -3.04
N LEU A 45 -5.63 10.10 -3.09
CA LEU A 45 -4.48 9.24 -3.33
C LEU A 45 -4.23 8.31 -2.16
N ASP A 46 -4.34 8.81 -0.94
CA ASP A 46 -4.13 8.03 0.27
C ASP A 46 -5.12 6.88 0.35
N LYS A 47 -6.39 7.17 0.05
CA LYS A 47 -7.47 6.18 0.06
C LYS A 47 -7.21 5.08 -0.98
N GLU A 48 -6.79 5.48 -2.17
CA GLU A 48 -6.49 4.51 -3.23
C GLU A 48 -5.29 3.63 -2.86
N ALA A 49 -4.26 4.20 -2.27
CA ALA A 49 -3.09 3.44 -1.83
C ALA A 49 -3.48 2.38 -0.80
N VAL A 50 -4.30 2.75 0.17
CA VAL A 50 -4.80 1.80 1.18
C VAL A 50 -5.64 0.71 0.52
N ARG A 51 -6.50 1.07 -0.42
CA ARG A 51 -7.34 0.12 -1.14
C ARG A 51 -6.50 -0.93 -1.86
N VAL A 52 -5.48 -0.50 -2.59
CA VAL A 52 -4.64 -1.39 -3.38
C VAL A 52 -3.90 -2.38 -2.48
N VAL A 53 -3.30 -1.89 -1.40
CA VAL A 53 -2.57 -2.75 -0.46
C VAL A 53 -3.52 -3.72 0.22
N SER A 54 -4.69 -3.24 0.65
CA SER A 54 -5.66 -4.07 1.38
C SER A 54 -6.30 -5.13 0.50
N SER A 55 -6.44 -4.88 -0.80
CA SER A 55 -7.07 -5.82 -1.74
C SER A 55 -6.07 -6.69 -2.49
N SER A 56 -4.79 -6.54 -2.22
CA SER A 56 -3.75 -7.34 -2.87
C SER A 56 -3.87 -8.82 -2.45
N PRO A 57 -3.44 -9.75 -3.33
CA PRO A 57 -3.38 -11.15 -2.94
C PRO A 57 -2.38 -11.33 -1.79
N LYS A 58 -2.39 -12.52 -1.21
CA LYS A 58 -1.52 -12.82 -0.07
C LYS A 58 -0.07 -12.45 -0.38
N TRP A 59 0.55 -11.77 0.58
CA TRP A 59 1.96 -11.44 0.50
C TRP A 59 2.79 -12.61 1.00
N GLU A 60 4.04 -12.68 0.52
CA GLU A 60 4.99 -13.64 1.04
C GLU A 60 5.32 -13.27 2.49
N PRO A 61 4.99 -14.12 3.47
CA PRO A 61 5.31 -13.78 4.87
C PRO A 61 6.81 -13.84 5.10
N GLY A 62 7.28 -13.04 6.07
CA GLY A 62 8.66 -13.11 6.52
C GLY A 62 8.94 -14.48 7.12
N ARG A 63 10.21 -14.92 7.06
CA ARG A 63 10.60 -16.19 7.62
C ARG A 63 11.82 -16.05 8.50
N GLN A 64 11.82 -16.79 9.58
CA GLN A 64 12.95 -16.87 10.49
C GLN A 64 13.06 -18.31 10.97
N ARG A 65 14.22 -18.94 10.75
CA ARG A 65 14.45 -20.35 11.12
C ARG A 65 13.36 -21.27 10.58
N ASP A 66 13.03 -21.10 9.29
CA ASP A 66 11.99 -21.87 8.58
C ASP A 66 10.58 -21.69 9.13
N ARG A 67 10.36 -20.66 9.92
CA ARG A 67 9.02 -20.31 10.44
C ARG A 67 8.54 -19.02 9.82
N ALA A 68 7.27 -19.01 9.41
CA ALA A 68 6.65 -17.79 8.98
C ALA A 68 6.43 -16.88 10.18
N VAL A 69 6.80 -15.61 10.07
CA VAL A 69 6.71 -14.66 11.16
C VAL A 69 5.96 -13.41 10.71
N LYS A 70 5.41 -12.71 11.69
CA LYS A 70 4.73 -11.43 11.49
C LYS A 70 5.78 -10.35 11.20
N VAL A 71 5.62 -9.64 10.09
CA VAL A 71 6.59 -8.60 9.70
C VAL A 71 5.84 -7.32 9.34
N THR A 72 6.36 -6.19 9.81
CA THR A 72 5.83 -4.88 9.48
C THR A 72 6.67 -4.25 8.36
N TYR A 73 6.01 -3.83 7.29
CA TYR A 73 6.66 -3.20 6.15
C TYR A 73 6.23 -1.75 6.01
N THR A 74 7.15 -0.94 5.49
CA THR A 74 6.85 0.41 5.00
C THR A 74 6.96 0.36 3.49
N PHE A 75 5.92 0.79 2.79
CA PHE A 75 5.84 0.64 1.34
C PHE A 75 5.42 1.95 0.68
N PRO A 76 6.17 2.44 -0.31
CA PRO A 76 5.77 3.64 -1.05
C PRO A 76 4.84 3.29 -2.20
N VAL A 77 3.75 4.04 -2.33
CA VAL A 77 2.87 3.96 -3.50
C VAL A 77 3.03 5.27 -4.25
N ILE A 78 3.54 5.18 -5.46
CA ILE A 78 3.89 6.35 -6.25
C ILE A 78 2.78 6.66 -7.26
N PHE A 79 2.25 7.88 -7.17
CA PHE A 79 1.28 8.41 -8.12
C PHE A 79 1.99 9.43 -8.99
N GLN A 80 2.12 9.14 -10.26
CA GLN A 80 2.83 10.00 -11.20
C GLN A 80 1.94 10.29 -12.40
N LEU A 81 1.72 11.56 -12.66
CA LEU A 81 1.00 12.01 -13.84
C LEU A 81 1.95 12.13 -15.02
N ARG A 82 1.42 11.84 -16.20
CA ARG A 82 2.16 12.01 -17.45
C ARG A 82 1.70 13.25 -18.20
#